data_1a51250d2581c4edacb574c868df35d5
#
_entry.id   1a51250d2581c4edacb574c868df35d5
#
_cell.length_a   1.000
_cell.length_b   1.000
_cell.length_c   1.000
_cell.angle_alpha   90.00
_cell.angle_beta   90.00
_cell.angle_gamma   90.00
#
_symmetry.space_group_name_H-M   'P 1'
#
loop_
_entity.id
_entity.type
_entity.pdbx_description
1 polymer ?
#
loop_
_entity_poly.entity_id
_entity_poly.type
_entity_poly.pdbx_seq_one_letter_code
_entity_poly.pdbx_strand_id
1 'polypeptide(L)'
;VVVDEDIDPSNLFDVVWAMSTRCDPPNDTEFTRNAWSTPLDSMLQGPPYMNNRGIIDACRPWGWKDDFPMVAESSPEWKAKVRAKYPHLFE
;
A
#
# COMPACT_ATOMS: atom_id res chain seq x y z
N VAL A 1 -4.53 -3.86 3.44
CA VAL A 1 -3.26 -3.86 2.70
C VAL A 1 -2.11 -4.09 3.66
N VAL A 2 -1.22 -4.99 3.31
CA VAL A 2 -0.01 -5.29 4.09
C VAL A 2 1.20 -4.72 3.35
N VAL A 3 2.03 -3.96 4.04
CA VAL A 3 3.21 -3.28 3.47
C VAL A 3 4.48 -3.60 4.25
N ASP A 4 5.63 -3.41 3.59
CA ASP A 4 6.93 -3.55 4.24
C ASP A 4 7.20 -2.45 5.27
N GLU A 5 8.22 -2.67 6.09
CA GLU A 5 8.65 -1.76 7.16
C GLU A 5 9.11 -0.38 6.68
N ASP A 6 9.47 -0.24 5.40
CA ASP A 6 9.89 1.04 4.81
C ASP A 6 8.73 1.92 4.32
N ILE A 7 7.50 1.41 4.43
CA ILE A 7 6.28 2.13 4.04
C ILE A 7 5.52 2.58 5.29
N ASP A 8 5.18 3.86 5.35
CA ASP A 8 4.30 4.39 6.39
C ASP A 8 2.84 4.06 6.04
N PRO A 9 2.16 3.20 6.82
CA PRO A 9 0.79 2.80 6.52
C PRO A 9 -0.24 3.94 6.66
N SER A 10 0.12 5.05 7.28
CA SER A 10 -0.71 6.25 7.36
C SER A 10 -0.56 7.17 6.16
N ASN A 11 0.42 6.96 5.31
CA ASN A 11 0.63 7.72 4.08
C ASN A 11 -0.03 7.00 2.90
N LEU A 12 -1.21 7.46 2.51
CA LEU A 12 -1.99 6.83 1.44
C LEU A 12 -1.23 6.75 0.11
N PHE A 13 -0.48 7.80 -0.24
CA PHE A 13 0.30 7.81 -1.48
C PHE A 13 1.33 6.67 -1.50
N ASP A 14 2.06 6.47 -0.40
CA ASP A 14 3.07 5.42 -0.29
C ASP A 14 2.44 4.02 -0.28
N VAL A 15 1.29 3.86 0.35
CA VAL A 15 0.55 2.58 0.35
C VAL A 15 0.10 2.23 -1.07
N VAL A 16 -0.48 3.17 -1.80
CA VAL A 16 -0.91 2.95 -3.20
C VAL A 16 0.31 2.67 -4.09
N TRP A 17 1.41 3.37 -3.88
CA TRP A 17 2.66 3.10 -4.59
C TRP A 17 3.15 1.67 -4.36
N ALA A 18 3.14 1.19 -3.10
CA ALA A 18 3.52 -0.18 -2.77
C ALA A 18 2.60 -1.21 -3.44
N MET A 19 1.30 -0.97 -3.43
CA MET A 19 0.33 -1.82 -4.14
C MET A 19 0.61 -1.89 -5.65
N SER A 20 1.09 -0.80 -6.23
CA SER A 20 1.35 -0.70 -7.68
C SER A 20 2.69 -1.32 -8.08
N THR A 21 3.65 -1.41 -7.18
CA THR A 21 5.03 -1.80 -7.48
C THR A 21 5.47 -3.11 -6.84
N ARG A 22 4.79 -3.57 -5.79
CA ARG A 22 5.19 -4.72 -4.96
C ARG A 22 4.12 -5.80 -4.83
N CYS A 23 3.07 -5.73 -5.62
CA CYS A 23 1.96 -6.68 -5.60
C CYS A 23 1.78 -7.31 -6.97
N ASP A 24 1.71 -8.63 -7.00
CA ASP A 24 1.23 -9.41 -8.15
C ASP A 24 -0.20 -9.84 -7.85
N PRO A 25 -1.24 -9.12 -8.35
CA PRO A 25 -2.60 -9.28 -7.86
C PRO A 25 -3.14 -10.71 -7.83
N PRO A 26 -2.92 -11.57 -8.84
CA PRO A 26 -3.45 -12.92 -8.77
C PRO A 26 -2.86 -13.79 -7.66
N ASN A 27 -1.60 -13.54 -7.28
CA ASN A 27 -0.88 -14.33 -6.30
C ASN A 27 -0.86 -13.69 -4.92
N ASP A 28 -0.98 -12.35 -4.86
CA ASP A 28 -0.79 -11.58 -3.63
C ASP A 28 -2.10 -10.99 -3.10
N THR A 29 -3.23 -11.34 -3.68
CA THR A 29 -4.55 -10.93 -3.21
C THR A 29 -5.36 -12.15 -2.80
N GLU A 30 -5.95 -12.10 -1.62
CA GLU A 30 -6.77 -13.17 -1.08
C GLU A 30 -8.08 -12.62 -0.54
N PHE A 31 -9.17 -13.33 -0.80
CA PHE A 31 -10.49 -12.98 -0.30
C PHE A 31 -11.00 -14.04 0.68
N THR A 32 -11.39 -13.60 1.87
CA THR A 32 -12.11 -14.43 2.85
C THR A 32 -13.60 -14.15 2.72
N ARG A 33 -14.38 -15.19 2.44
CA ARG A 33 -15.83 -15.08 2.28
C ARG A 33 -16.54 -15.39 3.58
N ASN A 34 -17.68 -14.72 3.81
CA ASN A 34 -18.54 -14.92 4.99
C ASN A 34 -17.78 -14.75 6.30
N ALA A 35 -16.96 -13.71 6.40
CA ALA A 35 -16.31 -13.33 7.63
C ALA A 35 -17.28 -12.55 8.52
N TRP A 36 -17.20 -12.76 9.82
CA TRP A 36 -18.01 -12.02 10.76
C TRP A 36 -17.71 -10.52 10.72
N SER A 37 -18.79 -9.72 10.76
CA SER A 37 -18.71 -8.27 10.73
C SER A 37 -19.54 -7.67 11.86
N THR A 38 -19.87 -6.39 11.77
CA THR A 38 -20.63 -5.66 12.80
C THR A 38 -21.76 -4.84 12.18
N PRO A 39 -22.74 -4.38 12.99
CA PRO A 39 -23.77 -3.46 12.50
C PRO A 39 -23.25 -2.12 11.95
N LEU A 40 -21.99 -1.77 12.25
CA LEU A 40 -21.33 -0.57 11.71
C LEU A 40 -20.93 -0.71 10.24
N ASP A 41 -20.94 -1.92 9.71
CA ASP A 41 -20.61 -2.17 8.32
C ASP A 41 -21.76 -1.72 7.42
N SER A 42 -21.56 -0.65 6.67
CA SER A 42 -22.59 -0.03 5.84
C SER A 42 -23.06 -0.90 4.66
N MET A 43 -22.32 -1.95 4.32
CA MET A 43 -22.72 -2.89 3.27
C MET A 43 -23.72 -3.95 3.76
N LEU A 44 -23.97 -4.03 5.06
CA LEU A 44 -24.86 -5.02 5.64
C LEU A 44 -26.24 -4.43 5.91
N GLN A 45 -27.28 -5.18 5.57
CA GLN A 45 -28.67 -4.76 5.74
C GLN A 45 -29.37 -5.44 6.94
N GLY A 46 -28.60 -5.99 7.85
CA GLY A 46 -29.13 -6.66 9.05
C GLY A 46 -28.46 -8.00 9.32
N PRO A 47 -28.91 -8.72 10.37
CA PRO A 47 -28.33 -10.01 10.70
C PRO A 47 -28.65 -11.10 9.64
N PRO A 48 -27.74 -12.08 9.41
CA PRO A 48 -26.43 -12.16 10.07
C PRO A 48 -25.44 -11.12 9.53
N TYR A 49 -24.62 -10.56 10.42
CA TYR A 49 -23.63 -9.54 10.05
C TYR A 49 -22.37 -10.21 9.49
N MET A 50 -22.46 -10.70 8.28
CA MET A 50 -21.37 -11.40 7.57
C MET A 50 -20.99 -10.62 6.33
N ASN A 51 -19.70 -10.41 6.12
CA ASN A 51 -19.16 -9.77 4.94
C ASN A 51 -17.89 -10.47 4.48
N ASN A 52 -17.38 -10.07 3.37
CA ASN A 52 -16.13 -10.60 2.84
C ASN A 52 -14.96 -9.69 3.24
N ARG A 53 -13.76 -10.24 3.24
CA ARG A 53 -12.52 -9.50 3.51
C ARG A 53 -11.54 -9.71 2.37
N GLY A 54 -10.84 -8.65 2.01
CA GLY A 54 -9.73 -8.70 1.07
C GLY A 54 -8.42 -8.46 1.79
N ILE A 55 -7.42 -9.27 1.49
CA ILE A 55 -6.04 -9.06 1.92
C ILE A 55 -5.21 -8.82 0.66
N ILE A 56 -4.51 -7.71 0.62
CA ILE A 56 -3.59 -7.35 -0.46
C ILE A 56 -2.19 -7.30 0.11
N ASP A 57 -1.36 -8.25 -0.30
CA ASP A 57 0.05 -8.28 0.06
C ASP A 57 0.83 -7.37 -0.87
N ALA A 58 1.29 -6.25 -0.36
CA ALA A 58 2.11 -5.28 -1.05
C ALA A 58 3.53 -5.23 -0.48
N CYS A 59 4.02 -6.37 -0.01
CA CYS A 59 5.38 -6.56 0.45
C CYS A 59 6.26 -7.11 -0.68
N ARG A 60 7.55 -6.76 -0.64
CA ARG A 60 8.54 -7.39 -1.52
C ARG A 60 8.56 -8.90 -1.27
N PRO A 61 8.62 -9.75 -2.31
CA PRO A 61 8.63 -11.20 -2.13
C PRO A 61 9.77 -11.64 -1.23
N TRP A 62 9.46 -12.42 -0.19
CA TRP A 62 10.44 -12.84 0.81
C TRP A 62 11.62 -13.60 0.21
N GLY A 63 11.37 -14.47 -0.78
CA GLY A 63 12.38 -15.31 -1.41
C GLY A 63 13.44 -14.56 -2.20
N TRP A 64 13.16 -13.32 -2.61
CA TRP A 64 14.10 -12.48 -3.37
C TRP A 64 14.03 -11.00 -2.96
N LYS A 65 13.70 -10.75 -1.69
CA LYS A 65 13.58 -9.42 -1.12
C LYS A 65 14.87 -8.60 -1.27
N ASP A 66 16.03 -9.23 -1.08
CA ASP A 66 17.33 -8.57 -1.16
C ASP A 66 17.72 -8.19 -2.60
N ASP A 67 17.19 -8.92 -3.57
CA ASP A 67 17.41 -8.69 -5.00
C ASP A 67 16.31 -7.84 -5.65
N PHE A 68 15.31 -7.45 -4.88
CA PHE A 68 14.22 -6.64 -5.38
C PHE A 68 14.73 -5.27 -5.85
N PRO A 69 14.25 -4.74 -6.99
CA PRO A 69 14.72 -3.47 -7.52
C PRO A 69 14.64 -2.33 -6.50
N MET A 70 15.67 -1.50 -6.50
CA MET A 70 15.72 -0.31 -5.66
C MET A 70 14.64 0.69 -6.05
N VAL A 71 14.17 1.46 -5.07
CA VAL A 71 13.23 2.55 -5.32
C VAL A 71 13.88 3.59 -6.23
N ALA A 72 13.19 3.92 -7.34
CA ALA A 72 13.62 4.97 -8.24
C ALA A 72 13.32 6.34 -7.61
N GLU A 73 14.32 6.91 -6.96
CA GLU A 73 14.17 8.15 -6.21
C GLU A 73 15.38 9.05 -6.43
N SER A 74 15.13 10.35 -6.55
CA SER A 74 16.20 11.34 -6.64
C SER A 74 16.94 11.46 -5.30
N SER A 75 18.25 11.67 -5.35
CA SER A 75 19.06 11.86 -4.15
C SER A 75 18.60 13.08 -3.35
N PRO A 76 18.86 13.12 -2.02
CA PRO A 76 18.55 14.29 -1.20
C PRO A 76 19.19 15.58 -1.72
N GLU A 77 20.40 15.49 -2.26
CA GLU A 77 21.13 16.63 -2.83
C GLU A 77 20.40 17.19 -4.06
N TRP A 78 19.93 16.32 -4.96
CA TRP A 78 19.16 16.73 -6.12
C TRP A 78 17.81 17.35 -5.73
N LYS A 79 17.12 16.76 -4.77
CA LYS A 79 15.87 17.32 -4.26
C LYS A 79 16.08 18.73 -3.70
N ALA A 80 17.16 18.93 -2.93
CA ALA A 80 17.52 20.24 -2.38
C ALA A 80 17.82 21.25 -3.48
N LYS A 81 18.56 20.87 -4.52
CA LYS A 81 18.87 21.74 -5.68
C LYS A 81 17.61 22.16 -6.41
N VAL A 82 16.70 21.22 -6.67
CA VAL A 82 15.44 21.51 -7.38
C VAL A 82 14.56 22.44 -6.56
N ARG A 83 14.43 22.20 -5.26
CA ARG A 83 13.66 23.08 -4.36
C ARG A 83 14.24 24.49 -4.28
N ALA A 84 15.56 24.62 -4.24
CA ALA A 84 16.23 25.93 -4.23
C ALA A 84 16.02 26.68 -5.54
N LYS A 85 16.02 25.95 -6.68
CA LYS A 85 15.85 26.54 -8.00
C LYS A 85 14.39 26.94 -8.30
N TYR A 86 13.44 26.16 -7.81
CA TYR A 86 12.02 26.34 -8.09
C TYR A 86 11.16 26.37 -6.80
N PRO A 87 11.42 27.28 -5.86
CA PRO A 87 10.75 27.25 -4.56
C PRO A 87 9.23 27.43 -4.67
N HIS A 88 8.75 28.11 -5.68
CA HIS A 88 7.34 28.37 -5.92
C HIS A 88 6.53 27.10 -6.30
N LEU A 89 7.19 26.03 -6.70
CA LEU A 89 6.54 24.76 -7.01
C LEU A 89 6.31 23.86 -5.78
N PHE A 90 6.88 24.23 -4.63
CA PHE A 90 6.85 23.44 -3.41
C PHE A 90 6.19 24.15 -2.22
N GLU A 91 5.44 25.20 -2.51
CA GLU A 91 4.66 25.95 -1.51
C GLU A 91 3.35 25.25 -1.16
#